data_2617bccdad15ae35cfe78ee1a34f3a6a
#
_entry.id   2617bccdad15ae35cfe78ee1a34f3a6a
#
_cell.length_a   1.000
_cell.length_b   1.000
_cell.length_c   1.000
_cell.angle_alpha   90.00
_cell.angle_beta   90.00
_cell.angle_gamma   90.00
#
_symmetry.space_group_name_H-M   'P 1'
#
loop_
_entity.id
_entity.type
_entity.pdbx_description
1 polymer ?
#
loop_
_entity_poly.entity_id
_entity_poly.type
_entity_poly.pdbx_seq_one_letter_code
_entity_poly.pdbx_strand_id
1 'polypeptide(L)'
;IIAISVYANELAYWAWPHGKPYMYLVMMALLLPFYGRLWMQAPKGNFTVFHHWFVAISLAVSFGTMTSGSGNGELMMVAYMSLFGLFLALGHDSILKLGSTFKNGYRMVGTLGTVGMLLAFSFDEFWESIRNRTFDSYHAFSSFEGIAAVALTLLTLYLLYRQWDKTGQEVRPIQLAFAAFIIIFTLGIITPIASFLVNLLVMALGIFNVIEGNKKDHLGILNSGLVFITALITCRFFDSDLSFIIRGLLFVAVGVGFFLANYLILKKRKQHEA
;
A
#
# COMPACT_ATOMS: atom_id res chain seq x y z
N ILE A 1 -17.70 -3.05 19.71
CA ILE A 1 -16.85 -2.59 18.59
C ILE A 1 -17.10 -3.47 17.38
N ILE A 2 -16.89 -4.80 17.44
CA ILE A 2 -17.15 -5.72 16.31
C ILE A 2 -18.57 -5.53 15.76
N ALA A 3 -19.59 -5.45 16.60
CA ALA A 3 -20.97 -5.22 16.18
C ALA A 3 -21.17 -3.86 15.48
N ILE A 4 -20.54 -2.80 15.98
CA ILE A 4 -20.59 -1.47 15.36
C ILE A 4 -19.92 -1.49 14.00
N SER A 5 -18.87 -2.26 13.85
CA SER A 5 -18.11 -2.35 12.60
C SER A 5 -18.79 -3.19 11.54
N VAL A 6 -19.36 -4.32 11.94
CA VAL A 6 -20.18 -5.15 11.04
C VAL A 6 -21.39 -4.31 10.60
N TYR A 7 -22.03 -3.63 11.53
CA TYR A 7 -23.15 -2.74 11.21
C TYR A 7 -22.75 -1.55 10.33
N ALA A 8 -21.59 -0.93 10.58
CA ALA A 8 -21.07 0.15 9.75
C ALA A 8 -20.69 -0.34 8.34
N ASN A 9 -20.09 -1.52 8.22
CA ASN A 9 -19.82 -2.16 6.93
C ASN A 9 -21.10 -2.52 6.19
N GLU A 10 -22.09 -3.08 6.87
CA GLU A 10 -23.40 -3.35 6.28
C GLU A 10 -24.08 -2.04 5.84
N LEU A 11 -24.10 -1.01 6.67
CA LEU A 11 -24.65 0.29 6.31
C LEU A 11 -23.90 0.93 5.13
N ALA A 12 -22.58 0.83 5.05
CA ALA A 12 -21.82 1.29 3.91
C ALA A 12 -22.13 0.47 2.65
N TYR A 13 -22.30 -0.83 2.77
CA TYR A 13 -22.65 -1.73 1.66
C TYR A 13 -24.08 -1.51 1.18
N TRP A 14 -25.05 -1.37 2.11
CA TRP A 14 -26.46 -1.13 1.80
C TRP A 14 -26.75 0.33 1.43
N ALA A 15 -25.89 1.25 1.84
CA ALA A 15 -26.00 2.66 1.48
C ALA A 15 -25.56 2.94 0.03
N TRP A 16 -24.95 2.03 -0.66
CA TRP A 16 -24.60 2.08 -2.08
C TRP A 16 -25.68 1.40 -2.93
N PRO A 17 -26.24 1.99 -3.93
CA PRO A 17 -26.29 3.37 -4.42
C PRO A 17 -27.37 4.27 -3.76
N HIS A 18 -28.06 3.81 -2.73
CA HIS A 18 -29.25 4.45 -2.16
C HIS A 18 -29.06 5.09 -0.78
N GLY A 19 -27.87 5.04 -0.20
CA GLY A 19 -27.65 5.45 1.16
C GLY A 19 -26.72 6.64 1.35
N LYS A 20 -26.32 6.84 2.60
CA LYS A 20 -25.52 7.98 3.05
C LYS A 20 -24.13 7.48 3.48
N PRO A 21 -23.13 7.29 2.57
CA PRO A 21 -21.82 6.73 2.89
C PRO A 21 -21.07 7.48 4.00
N TYR A 22 -21.37 8.77 4.21
CA TYR A 22 -20.80 9.57 5.29
C TYR A 22 -21.19 9.09 6.70
N MET A 23 -22.28 8.32 6.88
CA MET A 23 -22.65 7.77 8.18
C MET A 23 -21.58 6.83 8.74
N TYR A 24 -20.88 6.11 7.87
CA TYR A 24 -19.75 5.30 8.28
C TYR A 24 -18.62 6.15 8.87
N LEU A 25 -18.26 7.27 8.24
CA LEU A 25 -17.25 8.21 8.75
C LEU A 25 -17.67 8.81 10.10
N VAL A 26 -18.96 9.14 10.26
CA VAL A 26 -19.48 9.63 11.55
C VAL A 26 -19.32 8.57 12.63
N MET A 27 -19.65 7.31 12.35
CA MET A 27 -19.47 6.22 13.32
C MET A 27 -18.00 5.98 13.65
N MET A 28 -17.12 6.03 12.65
CA MET A 28 -15.67 5.95 12.87
C MET A 28 -15.17 7.13 13.72
N ALA A 29 -15.65 8.35 13.46
CA ALA A 29 -15.29 9.52 14.25
C ALA A 29 -15.72 9.40 15.72
N LEU A 30 -16.87 8.78 16.00
CA LEU A 30 -17.32 8.50 17.36
C LEU A 30 -16.44 7.47 18.09
N LEU A 31 -15.77 6.59 17.37
CA LEU A 31 -14.83 5.62 17.95
C LEU A 31 -13.44 6.23 18.24
N LEU A 32 -13.04 7.30 17.53
CA LEU A 32 -11.71 7.89 17.66
C LEU A 32 -11.36 8.34 19.10
N PRO A 33 -12.25 8.96 19.91
CA PRO A 33 -11.93 9.35 21.28
C PRO A 33 -11.63 8.14 22.18
N PHE A 34 -12.39 7.06 22.04
CA PHE A 34 -12.15 5.82 22.75
C PHE A 34 -10.85 5.18 22.34
N TYR A 35 -10.62 5.07 21.04
CA TYR A 35 -9.39 4.53 20.47
C TYR A 35 -8.16 5.35 20.90
N GLY A 36 -8.25 6.68 20.89
CA GLY A 36 -7.19 7.56 21.35
C GLY A 36 -6.85 7.38 22.84
N ARG A 37 -7.86 7.21 23.70
CA ARG A 37 -7.66 6.90 25.14
C ARG A 37 -6.97 5.54 25.31
N LEU A 38 -7.45 4.53 24.60
CA LEU A 38 -6.88 3.18 24.64
C LEU A 38 -5.41 3.19 24.21
N TRP A 39 -5.09 3.92 23.17
CA TRP A 39 -3.73 4.08 22.68
C TRP A 39 -2.82 4.77 23.69
N MET A 40 -3.26 5.86 24.32
CA MET A 40 -2.48 6.55 25.35
C MET A 40 -2.23 5.70 26.59
N GLN A 41 -3.21 4.89 27.01
CA GLN A 41 -3.12 4.07 28.22
C GLN A 41 -2.33 2.77 28.03
N ALA A 42 -2.50 2.10 26.89
CA ALA A 42 -1.91 0.79 26.62
C ALA A 42 -1.48 0.64 25.15
N PRO A 43 -0.46 1.37 24.65
CA PRO A 43 -0.10 1.41 23.24
C PRO A 43 0.32 0.04 22.67
N LYS A 44 0.85 -0.85 23.50
CA LYS A 44 1.28 -2.20 23.13
C LYS A 44 0.29 -3.30 23.52
N GLY A 45 -0.86 -2.94 24.09
CA GLY A 45 -1.88 -3.89 24.51
C GLY A 45 -2.50 -4.62 23.31
N ASN A 46 -2.81 -5.90 23.45
CA ASN A 46 -3.42 -6.69 22.36
C ASN A 46 -4.72 -6.07 21.86
N PHE A 47 -5.50 -5.45 22.75
CA PHE A 47 -6.74 -4.78 22.38
C PHE A 47 -6.50 -3.52 21.55
N THR A 48 -5.45 -2.75 21.85
CA THR A 48 -5.02 -1.60 21.04
C THR A 48 -4.53 -2.05 19.66
N VAL A 49 -3.72 -3.12 19.62
CA VAL A 49 -3.26 -3.74 18.37
C VAL A 49 -4.43 -4.15 17.47
N PHE A 50 -5.44 -4.79 18.07
CA PHE A 50 -6.67 -5.16 17.36
C PHE A 50 -7.35 -3.92 16.74
N HIS A 51 -7.42 -2.80 17.47
CA HIS A 51 -8.00 -1.57 16.96
C HIS A 51 -7.18 -0.95 15.81
N HIS A 52 -5.84 -1.05 15.86
CA HIS A 52 -5.01 -0.59 14.74
C HIS A 52 -5.35 -1.32 13.43
N TRP A 53 -5.47 -2.65 13.50
CA TRP A 53 -5.87 -3.45 12.35
C TRP A 53 -7.28 -3.10 11.88
N PHE A 54 -8.17 -3.02 12.83
CA PHE A 54 -9.58 -2.79 12.55
C PHE A 54 -9.81 -1.42 11.89
N VAL A 55 -9.23 -0.35 12.43
CA VAL A 55 -9.36 1.00 11.87
C VAL A 55 -8.73 1.05 10.47
N ALA A 56 -7.54 0.47 10.29
CA ALA A 56 -6.87 0.48 8.99
C ALA A 56 -7.68 -0.26 7.90
N ILE A 57 -8.17 -1.48 8.21
CA ILE A 57 -8.96 -2.27 7.27
C ILE A 57 -10.29 -1.57 6.98
N SER A 58 -10.99 -1.12 8.02
CA SER A 58 -12.29 -0.45 7.86
C SER A 58 -12.19 0.81 7.00
N LEU A 59 -11.17 1.64 7.24
CA LEU A 59 -10.94 2.82 6.40
C LEU A 59 -10.64 2.43 4.95
N ALA A 60 -9.78 1.43 4.73
CA ALA A 60 -9.47 0.98 3.37
C ALA A 60 -10.70 0.45 2.63
N VAL A 61 -11.55 -0.33 3.29
CA VAL A 61 -12.75 -0.91 2.66
C VAL A 61 -13.82 0.17 2.43
N SER A 62 -14.09 1.02 3.42
CA SER A 62 -15.14 2.03 3.31
C SER A 62 -14.78 3.18 2.38
N PHE A 63 -13.50 3.46 2.19
CA PHE A 63 -13.04 4.57 1.37
C PHE A 63 -13.55 4.47 -0.08
N GLY A 64 -13.54 3.26 -0.67
CA GLY A 64 -14.06 3.03 -2.02
C GLY A 64 -15.57 3.24 -2.18
N THR A 65 -16.33 3.17 -1.08
CA THR A 65 -17.78 3.39 -1.14
C THR A 65 -18.17 4.87 -1.25
N MET A 66 -17.20 5.77 -1.17
CA MET A 66 -17.41 7.23 -1.19
C MET A 66 -17.24 7.85 -2.58
N THR A 67 -17.05 7.04 -3.61
CA THR A 67 -16.95 7.57 -4.98
C THR A 67 -18.22 8.35 -5.33
N SER A 68 -18.03 9.52 -5.95
CA SER A 68 -19.14 10.41 -6.30
C SER A 68 -19.88 10.00 -7.56
N GLY A 69 -19.39 9.00 -8.29
CA GLY A 69 -19.92 8.63 -9.62
C GLY A 69 -19.70 9.71 -10.69
N SER A 70 -18.82 10.67 -10.41
CA SER A 70 -18.56 11.86 -11.22
C SER A 70 -17.81 11.60 -12.54
N GLY A 71 -17.51 10.35 -12.88
CA GLY A 71 -16.68 10.01 -14.05
C GLY A 71 -15.16 10.09 -13.80
N ASN A 72 -14.73 10.54 -12.62
CA ASN A 72 -13.32 10.67 -12.24
C ASN A 72 -12.84 9.54 -11.31
N GLY A 73 -13.40 8.34 -11.45
CA GLY A 73 -13.07 7.17 -10.62
C GLY A 73 -11.58 6.79 -10.63
N GLU A 74 -10.86 7.18 -11.68
CA GLU A 74 -9.41 6.97 -11.82
C GLU A 74 -8.61 7.70 -10.72
N LEU A 75 -9.06 8.89 -10.29
CA LEU A 75 -8.43 9.63 -9.20
C LEU A 75 -8.56 8.90 -7.85
N MET A 76 -9.56 8.03 -7.72
CA MET A 76 -9.69 7.18 -6.54
C MET A 76 -8.49 6.23 -6.38
N MET A 77 -7.86 5.82 -7.47
CA MET A 77 -6.65 4.99 -7.41
C MET A 77 -5.47 5.77 -6.80
N VAL A 78 -5.32 7.04 -7.19
CA VAL A 78 -4.33 7.97 -6.59
C VAL A 78 -4.64 8.19 -5.11
N ALA A 79 -5.91 8.39 -4.77
CA ALA A 79 -6.37 8.56 -3.39
C ALA A 79 -6.08 7.31 -2.54
N TYR A 80 -6.32 6.11 -3.07
CA TYR A 80 -5.97 4.85 -2.38
C TYR A 80 -4.47 4.67 -2.18
N MET A 81 -3.66 4.96 -3.19
CA MET A 81 -2.20 4.89 -3.04
C MET A 81 -1.71 5.86 -1.97
N SER A 82 -2.29 7.06 -1.91
CA SER A 82 -1.98 8.06 -0.88
C SER A 82 -2.47 7.62 0.50
N LEU A 83 -3.63 6.96 0.61
CA LEU A 83 -4.14 6.37 1.84
C LEU A 83 -3.21 5.27 2.38
N PHE A 84 -2.74 4.37 1.51
CA PHE A 84 -1.78 3.34 1.91
C PHE A 84 -0.43 3.94 2.27
N GLY A 85 0.01 4.98 1.56
CA GLY A 85 1.17 5.79 1.93
C GLY A 85 1.01 6.42 3.33
N LEU A 86 -0.17 6.97 3.63
CA LEU A 86 -0.51 7.50 4.95
C LEU A 86 -0.42 6.42 6.04
N PHE A 87 -0.97 5.24 5.78
CA PHE A 87 -0.86 4.11 6.71
C PHE A 87 0.58 3.70 6.95
N LEU A 88 1.41 3.68 5.90
CA LEU A 88 2.85 3.41 6.03
C LEU A 88 3.56 4.50 6.83
N ALA A 89 3.26 5.78 6.61
CA ALA A 89 3.82 6.88 7.38
C ALA A 89 3.45 6.77 8.87
N LEU A 90 2.16 6.55 9.18
CA LEU A 90 1.68 6.32 10.54
C LEU A 90 2.33 5.07 11.17
N GLY A 91 2.40 3.99 10.41
CA GLY A 91 2.93 2.71 10.89
C GLY A 91 4.44 2.70 11.16
N HIS A 92 5.20 3.60 10.59
CA HIS A 92 6.65 3.75 10.84
C HIS A 92 6.98 4.92 11.78
N ASP A 93 5.99 5.72 12.17
CA ASP A 93 6.22 6.86 13.06
C ASP A 93 6.62 6.38 14.46
N SER A 94 7.83 6.75 14.89
CA SER A 94 8.35 6.43 16.23
C SER A 94 7.57 7.11 17.35
N ILE A 95 6.92 8.24 17.06
CA ILE A 95 6.12 9.00 18.02
C ILE A 95 4.88 8.19 18.42
N LEU A 96 4.30 7.45 17.46
CA LEU A 96 3.10 6.67 17.68
C LEU A 96 3.36 5.35 18.44
N LYS A 97 4.64 4.96 18.63
CA LYS A 97 5.08 3.79 19.41
C LYS A 97 4.32 2.50 19.05
N LEU A 98 3.87 2.39 17.80
CA LEU A 98 3.21 1.20 17.27
C LEU A 98 4.23 0.04 17.29
N GLY A 99 3.85 -1.11 17.81
CA GLY A 99 4.73 -2.25 18.05
C GLY A 99 5.43 -2.83 16.81
N SER A 100 5.88 -4.07 16.90
CA SER A 100 6.53 -4.80 15.79
C SER A 100 5.61 -4.91 14.56
N THR A 101 6.18 -5.25 13.41
CA THR A 101 5.49 -5.27 12.09
C THR A 101 4.11 -5.94 12.13
N PHE A 102 4.00 -7.15 12.68
CA PHE A 102 2.72 -7.87 12.76
C PHE A 102 1.73 -7.30 13.80
N LYS A 103 2.22 -6.54 14.78
CA LYS A 103 1.40 -5.86 15.78
C LYS A 103 0.97 -4.46 15.32
N ASN A 104 1.32 -4.07 14.10
CA ASN A 104 1.05 -2.76 13.55
C ASN A 104 0.14 -2.87 12.31
N GLY A 105 -1.18 -2.77 12.53
CA GLY A 105 -2.18 -2.88 11.47
C GLY A 105 -2.00 -1.86 10.35
N TYR A 106 -1.63 -0.62 10.66
CA TYR A 106 -1.39 0.42 9.65
C TYR A 106 -0.23 0.03 8.73
N ARG A 107 0.88 -0.43 9.28
CA ARG A 107 2.03 -0.85 8.49
C ARG A 107 1.70 -2.04 7.59
N MET A 108 0.97 -3.04 8.12
CA MET A 108 0.62 -4.24 7.35
C MET A 108 -0.39 -3.91 6.25
N VAL A 109 -1.49 -3.23 6.57
CA VAL A 109 -2.50 -2.83 5.58
C VAL A 109 -1.91 -1.88 4.54
N GLY A 110 -1.08 -0.91 4.96
CA GLY A 110 -0.38 -0.02 4.06
C GLY A 110 0.56 -0.76 3.11
N THR A 111 1.36 -1.72 3.62
CA THR A 111 2.27 -2.52 2.77
C THR A 111 1.49 -3.38 1.79
N LEU A 112 0.51 -4.16 2.27
CA LEU A 112 -0.29 -5.04 1.43
C LEU A 112 -1.10 -4.26 0.40
N GLY A 113 -1.70 -3.14 0.80
CA GLY A 113 -2.45 -2.27 -0.10
C GLY A 113 -1.56 -1.65 -1.18
N THR A 114 -0.40 -1.09 -0.80
CA THR A 114 0.56 -0.52 -1.76
C THR A 114 1.03 -1.57 -2.76
N VAL A 115 1.50 -2.73 -2.28
CA VAL A 115 2.01 -3.79 -3.16
C VAL A 115 0.90 -4.37 -4.02
N GLY A 116 -0.29 -4.63 -3.45
CA GLY A 116 -1.44 -5.14 -4.18
C GLY A 116 -1.87 -4.20 -5.31
N MET A 117 -1.94 -2.88 -5.04
CA MET A 117 -2.23 -1.90 -6.08
C MET A 117 -1.14 -1.83 -7.15
N LEU A 118 0.13 -1.78 -6.76
CA LEU A 118 1.22 -1.76 -7.73
C LEU A 118 1.21 -3.01 -8.61
N LEU A 119 0.94 -4.20 -8.06
CA LEU A 119 0.78 -5.43 -8.83
C LEU A 119 -0.42 -5.36 -9.78
N ALA A 120 -1.57 -4.82 -9.36
CA ALA A 120 -2.71 -4.60 -10.24
C ALA A 120 -2.36 -3.65 -11.39
N PHE A 121 -1.72 -2.52 -11.10
CA PHE A 121 -1.29 -1.55 -12.11
C PHE A 121 -0.04 -1.98 -12.92
N SER A 122 0.50 -3.15 -12.64
CA SER A 122 1.55 -3.73 -13.47
C SER A 122 1.02 -4.29 -14.80
N PHE A 123 -0.30 -4.49 -14.94
CA PHE A 123 -0.96 -4.98 -16.16
C PHE A 123 -1.38 -3.83 -17.08
N ASP A 124 -1.23 -4.03 -18.40
CA ASP A 124 -1.53 -2.99 -19.41
C ASP A 124 -3.02 -2.71 -19.55
N GLU A 125 -3.88 -3.71 -19.32
CA GLU A 125 -5.33 -3.58 -19.45
C GLU A 125 -5.91 -2.47 -18.56
N PHE A 126 -5.34 -2.28 -17.35
CA PHE A 126 -5.75 -1.18 -16.48
C PHE A 126 -5.45 0.19 -17.10
N TRP A 127 -4.29 0.33 -17.73
CA TRP A 127 -3.86 1.58 -18.35
C TRP A 127 -4.62 1.88 -19.62
N GLU A 128 -4.95 0.87 -20.42
CA GLU A 128 -5.82 1.02 -21.59
C GLU A 128 -7.20 1.49 -21.19
N SER A 129 -7.77 0.91 -20.14
CA SER A 129 -9.06 1.34 -19.61
C SER A 129 -9.04 2.82 -19.16
N ILE A 130 -7.95 3.27 -18.54
CA ILE A 130 -7.79 4.66 -18.11
C ILE A 130 -7.64 5.60 -19.31
N ARG A 131 -6.79 5.26 -20.28
CA ARG A 131 -6.54 6.10 -21.47
C ARG A 131 -7.75 6.23 -22.38
N ASN A 132 -8.56 5.18 -22.46
CA ASN A 132 -9.75 5.16 -23.34
C ASN A 132 -10.95 5.90 -22.72
N ARG A 133 -10.89 6.32 -21.47
CA ARG A 133 -11.93 7.12 -20.84
C ARG A 133 -11.70 8.61 -21.08
N THR A 134 -12.80 9.33 -21.25
CA THR A 134 -12.77 10.79 -21.28
C THR A 134 -12.61 11.30 -19.85
N PHE A 135 -11.42 11.78 -19.52
CA PHE A 135 -11.14 12.40 -18.22
C PHE A 135 -11.76 13.80 -18.19
N ASP A 136 -12.70 14.00 -17.27
CA ASP A 136 -13.28 15.34 -17.03
C ASP A 136 -12.30 16.16 -16.17
N SER A 137 -11.35 16.81 -16.85
CA SER A 137 -10.33 17.61 -16.19
C SER A 137 -10.89 18.85 -15.48
N TYR A 138 -12.05 19.35 -15.91
CA TYR A 138 -12.65 20.56 -15.32
C TYR A 138 -13.21 20.29 -13.91
N HIS A 139 -13.85 19.14 -13.72
CA HIS A 139 -14.41 18.76 -12.42
C HIS A 139 -13.51 17.82 -11.60
N ALA A 140 -12.33 17.44 -12.12
CA ALA A 140 -11.47 16.48 -11.48
C ALA A 140 -11.09 16.86 -10.04
N PHE A 141 -10.66 18.09 -9.83
CA PHE A 141 -10.24 18.59 -8.51
C PHE A 141 -11.39 19.01 -7.59
N SER A 142 -12.60 19.16 -8.10
CA SER A 142 -13.80 19.43 -7.30
C SER A 142 -14.57 18.16 -6.92
N SER A 143 -14.25 17.03 -7.54
CA SER A 143 -14.81 15.74 -7.18
C SER A 143 -14.30 15.26 -5.81
N PHE A 144 -15.08 14.39 -5.14
CA PHE A 144 -14.63 13.77 -3.89
C PHE A 144 -13.28 13.05 -4.07
N GLU A 145 -13.12 12.31 -5.16
CA GLU A 145 -11.93 11.56 -5.51
C GLU A 145 -10.69 12.46 -5.65
N GLY A 146 -10.85 13.61 -6.33
CA GLY A 146 -9.76 14.57 -6.51
C GLY A 146 -9.39 15.26 -5.20
N ILE A 147 -10.38 15.72 -4.43
CA ILE A 147 -10.14 16.33 -3.11
C ILE A 147 -9.46 15.33 -2.18
N ALA A 148 -9.93 14.08 -2.13
CA ALA A 148 -9.34 13.04 -1.31
C ALA A 148 -7.91 12.70 -1.75
N ALA A 149 -7.64 12.59 -3.05
CA ALA A 149 -6.30 12.36 -3.58
C ALA A 149 -5.32 13.45 -3.14
N VAL A 150 -5.70 14.72 -3.31
CA VAL A 150 -4.85 15.86 -2.91
C VAL A 150 -4.67 15.92 -1.40
N ALA A 151 -5.75 15.82 -0.62
CA ALA A 151 -5.69 15.93 0.84
C ALA A 151 -4.84 14.81 1.46
N LEU A 152 -5.05 13.54 1.03
CA LEU A 152 -4.29 12.40 1.52
C LEU A 152 -2.82 12.48 1.10
N THR A 153 -2.53 12.91 -0.14
CA THR A 153 -1.15 13.11 -0.61
C THR A 153 -0.43 14.15 0.24
N LEU A 154 -1.03 15.33 0.44
CA LEU A 154 -0.44 16.40 1.25
C LEU A 154 -0.23 15.97 2.71
N LEU A 155 -1.22 15.29 3.30
CA LEU A 155 -1.12 14.76 4.66
C LEU A 155 0.01 13.73 4.78
N THR A 156 0.13 12.83 3.82
CA THR A 156 1.19 11.82 3.81
C THR A 156 2.55 12.46 3.68
N LEU A 157 2.73 13.40 2.74
CA LEU A 157 3.98 14.15 2.58
C LEU A 157 4.35 14.93 3.85
N TYR A 158 3.38 15.57 4.50
CA TYR A 158 3.60 16.27 5.76
C TYR A 158 4.10 15.32 6.87
N LEU A 159 3.49 14.14 7.00
CA LEU A 159 3.92 13.15 8.00
C LEU A 159 5.32 12.60 7.73
N LEU A 160 5.65 12.34 6.46
CA LEU A 160 7.00 11.90 6.06
C LEU A 160 8.04 12.99 6.30
N TYR A 161 7.71 14.25 5.98
CA TYR A 161 8.58 15.40 6.29
C TYR A 161 8.80 15.51 7.80
N ARG A 162 7.74 15.44 8.60
CA ARG A 162 7.83 15.47 10.07
C ARG A 162 8.66 14.31 10.62
N GLN A 163 8.51 13.10 10.04
CA GLN A 163 9.30 11.94 10.43
C GLN A 163 10.79 12.18 10.18
N TRP A 164 11.14 12.71 9.02
CA TRP A 164 12.53 13.00 8.68
C TRP A 164 13.12 14.11 9.54
N ASP A 165 12.44 15.24 9.67
CA ASP A 165 12.92 16.43 10.37
C ASP A 165 13.04 16.24 11.89
N LYS A 166 11.98 15.71 12.54
CA LYS A 166 11.91 15.64 14.00
C LYS A 166 12.51 14.38 14.62
N THR A 167 12.53 13.29 13.91
CA THR A 167 12.96 12.00 14.49
C THR A 167 14.28 11.51 13.90
N GLY A 168 14.80 12.13 12.84
CA GLY A 168 15.98 11.66 12.11
C GLY A 168 15.83 10.27 11.53
N GLN A 169 14.61 9.75 11.50
CA GLN A 169 14.33 8.42 10.95
C GLN A 169 14.41 8.44 9.43
N GLU A 170 15.18 7.52 8.88
CA GLU A 170 15.22 7.30 7.43
C GLU A 170 13.83 6.92 6.90
N VAL A 171 13.39 7.64 5.87
CA VAL A 171 12.16 7.28 5.12
C VAL A 171 12.45 6.05 4.28
N ARG A 172 11.65 5.01 4.44
CA ARG A 172 11.81 3.78 3.67
C ARG A 172 11.28 3.93 2.25
N PRO A 173 11.89 3.32 1.23
CA PRO A 173 11.43 3.42 -0.16
C PRO A 173 9.95 3.07 -0.37
N ILE A 174 9.42 2.08 0.36
CA ILE A 174 8.01 1.71 0.27
C ILE A 174 7.07 2.84 0.74
N GLN A 175 7.51 3.71 1.65
CA GLN A 175 6.73 4.88 2.08
C GLN A 175 6.66 5.96 0.99
N LEU A 176 7.60 5.96 0.05
CA LEU A 176 7.65 6.88 -1.10
C LEU A 176 6.96 6.31 -2.33
N ALA A 177 6.56 5.03 -2.31
CA ALA A 177 5.96 4.36 -3.45
C ALA A 177 4.70 5.08 -3.96
N PHE A 178 3.89 5.68 -3.07
CA PHE A 178 2.73 6.46 -3.46
C PHE A 178 3.10 7.69 -4.30
N ALA A 179 4.16 8.41 -3.95
CA ALA A 179 4.61 9.58 -4.70
C ALA A 179 5.16 9.17 -6.07
N ALA A 180 5.94 8.10 -6.14
CA ALA A 180 6.38 7.52 -7.40
C ALA A 180 5.19 7.08 -8.27
N PHE A 181 4.18 6.45 -7.66
CA PHE A 181 2.97 6.05 -8.35
C PHE A 181 2.19 7.25 -8.91
N ILE A 182 2.07 8.36 -8.19
CA ILE A 182 1.39 9.57 -8.68
C ILE A 182 2.07 10.09 -9.96
N ILE A 183 3.40 10.10 -9.99
CA ILE A 183 4.18 10.50 -11.17
C ILE A 183 3.91 9.53 -12.33
N ILE A 184 3.97 8.22 -12.06
CA ILE A 184 3.71 7.19 -13.07
C ILE A 184 2.26 7.29 -13.57
N PHE A 185 1.30 7.53 -12.67
CA PHE A 185 -0.11 7.68 -13.01
C PHE A 185 -0.33 8.86 -13.96
N THR A 186 0.27 10.01 -13.68
CA THR A 186 0.20 11.19 -14.56
C THR A 186 0.80 10.89 -15.94
N LEU A 187 1.93 10.18 -15.98
CA LEU A 187 2.54 9.75 -17.25
C LEU A 187 1.66 8.72 -17.97
N GLY A 188 1.01 7.82 -17.25
CA GLY A 188 0.19 6.74 -17.80
C GLY A 188 -1.09 7.21 -18.49
N ILE A 189 -1.61 8.38 -18.12
CA ILE A 189 -2.73 9.02 -18.83
C ILE A 189 -2.30 9.41 -20.26
N ILE A 190 -1.03 9.78 -20.45
CA ILE A 190 -0.51 10.33 -21.71
C ILE A 190 0.21 9.26 -22.55
N THR A 191 0.88 8.32 -21.89
CA THR A 191 1.80 7.38 -22.55
C THR A 191 1.55 5.93 -22.13
N PRO A 192 1.82 4.94 -23.01
CA PRO A 192 1.66 3.53 -22.68
C PRO A 192 2.80 2.94 -21.81
N ILE A 193 3.75 3.77 -21.34
CA ILE A 193 4.93 3.29 -20.60
C ILE A 193 4.65 2.99 -19.13
N ALA A 194 3.47 3.32 -18.63
CA ALA A 194 3.17 3.31 -17.20
C ALA A 194 3.25 1.91 -16.58
N SER A 195 2.73 0.88 -17.23
CA SER A 195 2.83 -0.51 -16.72
C SER A 195 4.29 -0.94 -16.57
N PHE A 196 5.14 -0.62 -17.56
CA PHE A 196 6.57 -0.88 -17.48
C PHE A 196 7.22 -0.16 -16.28
N LEU A 197 6.89 1.11 -16.05
CA LEU A 197 7.42 1.88 -14.92
C LEU A 197 6.93 1.33 -13.57
N VAL A 198 5.67 0.87 -13.48
CA VAL A 198 5.17 0.21 -12.25
C VAL A 198 5.91 -1.11 -12.02
N ASN A 199 6.13 -1.91 -13.05
CA ASN A 199 6.91 -3.15 -12.93
C ASN A 199 8.33 -2.88 -12.42
N LEU A 200 8.97 -1.82 -12.95
CA LEU A 200 10.29 -1.40 -12.51
C LEU A 200 10.27 -0.93 -11.04
N LEU A 201 9.22 -0.20 -10.64
CA LEU A 201 9.05 0.24 -9.24
C LEU A 201 8.90 -0.94 -8.28
N VAL A 202 8.06 -1.93 -8.60
CA VAL A 202 7.88 -3.13 -7.75
C VAL A 202 9.19 -3.91 -7.66
N MET A 203 9.89 -4.10 -8.78
CA MET A 203 11.19 -4.76 -8.81
C MET A 203 12.21 -4.03 -7.94
N ALA A 204 12.30 -2.70 -8.07
CA ALA A 204 13.21 -1.87 -7.27
C ALA A 204 12.91 -1.97 -5.77
N LEU A 205 11.63 -1.93 -5.37
CA LEU A 205 11.21 -2.10 -3.97
C LEU A 205 11.58 -3.50 -3.44
N GLY A 206 11.41 -4.54 -4.25
CA GLY A 206 11.80 -5.90 -3.90
C GLY A 206 13.30 -6.03 -3.69
N ILE A 207 14.10 -5.58 -4.66
CA ILE A 207 15.58 -5.59 -4.59
C ILE A 207 16.07 -4.80 -3.39
N PHE A 208 15.51 -3.61 -3.15
CA PHE A 208 15.88 -2.79 -2.00
C PHE A 208 15.66 -3.52 -0.67
N ASN A 209 14.49 -4.15 -0.50
CA ASN A 209 14.20 -4.93 0.72
C ASN A 209 15.16 -6.11 0.88
N VAL A 210 15.54 -6.80 -0.20
CA VAL A 210 16.53 -7.88 -0.14
C VAL A 210 17.88 -7.36 0.33
N ILE A 211 18.36 -6.25 -0.25
CA ILE A 211 19.63 -5.61 0.12
C ILE A 211 19.60 -5.11 1.57
N GLU A 212 18.52 -4.43 1.96
CA GLU A 212 18.36 -3.91 3.32
C GLU A 212 18.29 -5.05 4.34
N GLY A 213 17.52 -6.10 4.04
CA GLY A 213 17.40 -7.29 4.88
C GLY A 213 18.73 -8.00 5.09
N ASN A 214 19.53 -8.11 4.03
CA ASN A 214 20.88 -8.69 4.11
C ASN A 214 21.84 -7.80 4.91
N LYS A 215 21.81 -6.47 4.72
CA LYS A 215 22.67 -5.53 5.46
C LYS A 215 22.34 -5.50 6.96
N LYS A 216 21.06 -5.60 7.31
CA LYS A 216 20.58 -5.54 8.71
C LYS A 216 20.49 -6.91 9.38
N ASP A 217 20.89 -7.99 8.68
CA ASP A 217 20.71 -9.39 9.11
C ASP A 217 19.28 -9.72 9.57
N HIS A 218 18.29 -9.12 8.87
CA HIS A 218 16.89 -9.23 9.23
C HIS A 218 16.10 -10.03 8.20
N LEU A 219 15.92 -11.33 8.46
CA LEU A 219 15.25 -12.28 7.55
C LEU A 219 13.83 -11.83 7.12
N GLY A 220 13.09 -11.20 8.01
CA GLY A 220 11.73 -10.73 7.68
C GLY A 220 11.70 -9.66 6.58
N ILE A 221 12.66 -8.72 6.58
CA ILE A 221 12.80 -7.69 5.54
C ILE A 221 13.26 -8.36 4.23
N LEU A 222 14.25 -9.24 4.30
CA LEU A 222 14.77 -9.96 3.16
C LEU A 222 13.67 -10.80 2.48
N ASN A 223 12.95 -11.60 3.27
CA ASN A 223 11.86 -12.42 2.75
C ASN A 223 10.72 -11.57 2.14
N SER A 224 10.42 -10.41 2.70
CA SER A 224 9.44 -9.51 2.09
C SER A 224 9.86 -9.04 0.71
N GLY A 225 11.15 -8.75 0.50
CA GLY A 225 11.70 -8.40 -0.82
C GLY A 225 11.57 -9.55 -1.82
N LEU A 226 11.92 -10.77 -1.40
CA LEU A 226 11.75 -11.97 -2.22
C LEU A 226 10.28 -12.20 -2.59
N VAL A 227 9.34 -12.00 -1.65
CA VAL A 227 7.90 -12.12 -1.91
C VAL A 227 7.44 -11.09 -2.94
N PHE A 228 7.90 -9.84 -2.89
CA PHE A 228 7.54 -8.81 -3.89
C PHE A 228 8.01 -9.20 -5.29
N ILE A 229 9.27 -9.64 -5.41
CA ILE A 229 9.83 -10.09 -6.69
C ILE A 229 9.06 -11.31 -7.22
N THR A 230 8.82 -12.30 -6.35
CA THR A 230 8.08 -13.51 -6.74
C THR A 230 6.65 -13.19 -7.16
N ALA A 231 5.95 -12.33 -6.41
CA ALA A 231 4.60 -11.91 -6.77
C ALA A 231 4.57 -11.22 -8.13
N LEU A 232 5.51 -10.30 -8.40
CA LEU A 232 5.62 -9.65 -9.70
C LEU A 232 5.85 -10.66 -10.83
N ILE A 233 6.77 -11.60 -10.65
CA ILE A 233 7.07 -12.62 -11.67
C ILE A 233 5.88 -13.55 -11.87
N THR A 234 5.18 -13.92 -10.78
CA THR A 234 3.96 -14.70 -10.89
C THR A 234 2.88 -13.96 -11.67
N CYS A 235 2.67 -12.67 -11.41
CA CYS A 235 1.75 -11.85 -12.19
C CYS A 235 2.14 -11.82 -13.68
N ARG A 236 3.43 -11.67 -13.99
CA ARG A 236 3.91 -11.70 -15.38
C ARG A 236 3.80 -13.09 -16.03
N PHE A 237 3.90 -14.15 -15.22
CA PHE A 237 3.70 -15.51 -15.74
C PHE A 237 2.27 -15.74 -16.27
N PHE A 238 1.28 -15.15 -15.63
CA PHE A 238 -0.12 -15.24 -16.04
C PHE A 238 -0.54 -14.18 -17.06
N ASP A 239 0.37 -13.28 -17.44
CA ASP A 239 0.14 -12.29 -18.47
C ASP A 239 0.04 -12.95 -19.84
N SER A 240 -0.99 -12.65 -20.61
CA SER A 240 -1.26 -13.27 -21.91
C SER A 240 -0.19 -12.94 -22.98
N ASP A 241 0.48 -11.79 -22.85
CA ASP A 241 1.41 -11.28 -23.85
C ASP A 241 2.79 -11.94 -23.81
N LEU A 242 3.12 -12.68 -22.74
CA LEU A 242 4.38 -13.39 -22.64
C LEU A 242 4.31 -14.77 -23.29
N SER A 243 5.29 -15.10 -24.16
CA SER A 243 5.40 -16.45 -24.71
C SER A 243 5.67 -17.48 -23.62
N PHE A 244 5.18 -18.71 -23.83
CA PHE A 244 5.36 -19.83 -22.87
C PHE A 244 6.84 -20.08 -22.51
N ILE A 245 7.75 -19.90 -23.48
CA ILE A 245 9.20 -20.08 -23.27
C ILE A 245 9.73 -19.03 -22.29
N ILE A 246 9.36 -17.75 -22.47
CA ILE A 246 9.78 -16.66 -21.59
C ILE A 246 9.24 -16.88 -20.17
N ARG A 247 7.98 -17.32 -20.04
CA ARG A 247 7.38 -17.66 -18.73
C ARG A 247 8.20 -18.75 -18.01
N GLY A 248 8.55 -19.83 -18.70
CA GLY A 248 9.35 -20.91 -18.14
C GLY A 248 10.74 -20.44 -17.70
N LEU A 249 11.40 -19.59 -18.49
CA LEU A 249 12.72 -19.05 -18.20
C LEU A 249 12.71 -18.13 -16.96
N LEU A 250 11.68 -17.29 -16.83
CA LEU A 250 11.45 -16.45 -15.63
C LEU A 250 11.28 -17.32 -14.37
N PHE A 251 10.52 -18.40 -14.45
CA PHE A 251 10.32 -19.32 -13.31
C PHE A 251 11.63 -19.96 -12.85
N VAL A 252 12.43 -20.43 -13.79
CA VAL A 252 13.76 -20.99 -13.48
C VAL A 252 14.67 -19.93 -12.86
N ALA A 253 14.69 -18.71 -13.41
CA ALA A 253 15.50 -17.61 -12.89
C ALA A 253 15.12 -17.25 -11.45
N VAL A 254 13.81 -17.23 -11.11
CA VAL A 254 13.33 -17.03 -9.74
C VAL A 254 13.79 -18.13 -8.82
N GLY A 255 13.61 -19.39 -9.21
CA GLY A 255 14.05 -20.54 -8.41
C GLY A 255 15.54 -20.48 -8.11
N VAL A 256 16.36 -20.21 -9.10
CA VAL A 256 17.81 -20.03 -8.95
C VAL A 256 18.12 -18.84 -8.04
N GLY A 257 17.43 -17.71 -8.21
CA GLY A 257 17.59 -16.52 -7.37
C GLY A 257 17.28 -16.80 -5.89
N PHE A 258 16.19 -17.50 -5.60
CA PHE A 258 15.84 -17.95 -4.25
C PHE A 258 16.91 -18.88 -3.64
N PHE A 259 17.36 -19.85 -4.43
CA PHE A 259 18.40 -20.77 -3.99
C PHE A 259 19.71 -20.06 -3.66
N LEU A 260 20.16 -19.16 -4.54
CA LEU A 260 21.37 -18.36 -4.34
C LEU A 260 21.26 -17.45 -3.11
N ALA A 261 20.13 -16.76 -2.94
CA ALA A 261 19.89 -15.90 -1.80
C ALA A 261 19.97 -16.68 -0.48
N ASN A 262 19.29 -17.82 -0.39
CA ASN A 262 19.33 -18.67 0.79
C ASN A 262 20.74 -19.26 1.04
N TYR A 263 21.44 -19.71 0.00
CA TYR A 263 22.79 -20.21 0.12
C TYR A 263 23.76 -19.15 0.67
N LEU A 264 23.71 -17.93 0.14
CA LEU A 264 24.58 -16.83 0.59
C LEU A 264 24.31 -16.44 2.06
N ILE A 265 23.04 -16.44 2.48
CA ILE A 265 22.66 -16.16 3.87
C ILE A 265 23.20 -17.26 4.81
N LEU A 266 22.99 -18.53 4.47
CA LEU A 266 23.46 -19.64 5.28
C LEU A 266 24.99 -19.67 5.37
N LYS A 267 25.70 -19.38 4.27
CA LYS A 267 27.15 -19.29 4.25
C LYS A 267 27.65 -18.17 5.17
N LYS A 268 27.03 -16.99 5.13
CA LYS A 268 27.39 -15.86 5.98
C LYS A 268 27.17 -16.15 7.47
N ARG A 269 26.07 -16.81 7.83
CA ARG A 269 25.80 -17.22 9.23
C ARG A 269 26.85 -18.19 9.76
N LYS A 270 27.24 -19.21 8.99
CA LYS A 270 28.29 -20.16 9.39
C LYS A 270 29.66 -19.48 9.60
N GLN A 271 29.96 -18.40 8.90
CA GLN A 271 31.19 -17.63 9.07
C GLN A 271 31.20 -16.74 10.33
N HIS A 272 30.03 -16.40 10.86
CA HIS A 272 29.91 -15.64 12.11
C HIS A 272 29.84 -16.51 13.37
N GLU A 273 29.56 -17.81 13.21
CA GLU A 273 29.53 -18.80 14.31
C GLU A 273 30.87 -19.53 14.49
N ALA A 274 31.81 -19.41 13.56
CA ALA A 274 33.18 -19.90 13.61
C ALA A 274 34.18 -18.80 13.99
#